data_eacd3cde8126e5111af3d2ec3b026d34
#
_entry.id   eacd3cde8126e5111af3d2ec3b026d34
#
_cell.length_a   1.000
_cell.length_b   1.000
_cell.length_c   1.000
_cell.angle_alpha   90.00
_cell.angle_beta   90.00
_cell.angle_gamma   90.00
#
_symmetry.space_group_name_H-M   'P 1'
#
loop_
_entity.id
_entity.type
_entity.pdbx_description
1 polymer ?
#
loop_
_entity_poly.entity_id
_entity_poly.type
_entity_poly.pdbx_seq_one_letter_code
_entity_poly.pdbx_strand_id
1 'polypeptide(L)'
;MKGCMTTDLGIITVDPEVIAKYAGTVAVECFGIVGMAALNVKDGLVHLLKKESLTRGIQVKIDEDNHIKISFHVIVAYGVSIQAVTENLISNVKYRVEEFTGMPVDKINIYIEGVRVID
;
A
#
# COMPACT_ATOMS: atom_id res chain seq x y z
N MET A 1 -5.75 8.80 12.36
CA MET A 1 -7.16 8.58 12.75
C MET A 1 -7.57 7.17 12.34
N LYS A 2 -8.32 6.50 13.17
CA LYS A 2 -8.84 5.16 12.86
C LYS A 2 -10.15 5.26 12.11
N GLY A 3 -10.42 4.29 11.24
CA GLY A 3 -11.72 4.15 10.61
C GLY A 3 -12.74 3.64 11.61
N CYS A 4 -13.94 4.18 11.57
CA CYS A 4 -14.98 3.83 12.52
C CYS A 4 -16.32 3.64 11.81
N MET A 5 -16.92 2.46 11.99
CA MET A 5 -18.21 2.13 11.40
C MET A 5 -19.17 1.71 12.49
N THR A 6 -20.40 2.21 12.43
CA THR A 6 -21.44 1.90 13.40
C THR A 6 -22.41 0.86 12.83
N THR A 7 -22.67 -0.18 13.60
CA THR A 7 -23.68 -1.19 13.27
C THR A 7 -24.76 -1.21 14.33
N ASP A 8 -25.83 -1.97 14.10
CA ASP A 8 -26.91 -2.13 15.09
C ASP A 8 -26.41 -2.76 16.38
N LEU A 9 -25.33 -3.52 16.33
CA LEU A 9 -24.81 -4.26 17.48
C LEU A 9 -23.58 -3.61 18.12
N GLY A 10 -23.04 -2.53 17.53
CA GLY A 10 -21.87 -1.89 18.11
C GLY A 10 -21.07 -1.11 17.08
N ILE A 11 -19.80 -0.91 17.40
CA ILE A 11 -18.88 -0.09 16.59
C ILE A 11 -17.73 -0.97 16.13
N ILE A 12 -17.36 -0.81 14.84
CA ILE A 12 -16.19 -1.44 14.26
C ILE A 12 -15.14 -0.35 14.07
N THR A 13 -13.96 -0.54 14.66
CA THR A 13 -12.85 0.39 14.52
C THR A 13 -11.71 -0.29 13.76
N VAL A 14 -11.24 0.35 12.69
CA VAL A 14 -10.17 -0.19 11.85
C VAL A 14 -8.92 0.65 12.02
N ASP A 15 -7.83 0.03 12.44
CA ASP A 15 -6.54 0.69 12.59
C ASP A 15 -5.88 0.85 11.21
N PRO A 16 -5.32 2.03 10.90
CA PRO A 16 -4.61 2.20 9.62
C PRO A 16 -3.52 1.17 9.36
N GLU A 17 -2.86 0.67 10.40
CA GLU A 17 -1.81 -0.34 10.23
C GLU A 17 -2.36 -1.66 9.70
N VAL A 18 -3.58 -2.02 10.06
CA VAL A 18 -4.25 -3.21 9.52
C VAL A 18 -4.43 -3.07 8.02
N ILE A 19 -4.85 -1.89 7.59
CA ILE A 19 -5.02 -1.59 6.16
C ILE A 19 -3.67 -1.63 5.44
N ALA A 20 -2.63 -1.07 6.08
CA ALA A 20 -1.30 -1.07 5.49
C ALA A 20 -0.77 -2.49 5.28
N LYS A 21 -0.97 -3.38 6.26
CA LYS A 21 -0.55 -4.78 6.13
C LYS A 21 -1.28 -5.47 5.00
N TYR A 22 -2.59 -5.28 4.91
CA TYR A 22 -3.39 -5.89 3.87
C TYR A 22 -3.00 -5.35 2.48
N ALA A 23 -2.87 -4.03 2.37
CA ALA A 23 -2.49 -3.38 1.12
C ALA A 23 -1.10 -3.83 0.65
N GLY A 24 -0.17 -3.99 1.59
CA GLY A 24 1.17 -4.47 1.29
C GLY A 24 1.16 -5.89 0.74
N THR A 25 0.34 -6.76 1.32
CA THR A 25 0.19 -8.14 0.84
C THR A 25 -0.37 -8.16 -0.57
N VAL A 26 -1.36 -7.33 -0.86
CA VAL A 26 -1.93 -7.21 -2.20
C VAL A 26 -0.89 -6.68 -3.18
N ALA A 27 -0.14 -5.66 -2.77
CA ALA A 27 0.82 -5.00 -3.64
C ALA A 27 1.94 -5.95 -4.10
N VAL A 28 2.48 -6.76 -3.20
CA VAL A 28 3.59 -7.65 -3.57
C VAL A 28 3.15 -8.82 -4.44
N GLU A 29 1.86 -9.07 -4.54
CA GLU A 29 1.30 -10.07 -5.46
C GLU A 29 1.14 -9.54 -6.87
N CYS A 30 1.19 -8.21 -7.07
CA CYS A 30 1.02 -7.61 -8.38
C CYS A 30 2.24 -7.80 -9.24
N PHE A 31 2.04 -8.04 -10.54
CA PHE A 31 3.15 -8.24 -11.44
C PHE A 31 4.04 -6.99 -11.48
N GLY A 32 5.34 -7.20 -11.62
CA GLY A 32 6.30 -6.11 -11.73
C GLY A 32 6.71 -5.47 -10.41
N ILE A 33 6.02 -5.76 -9.32
CA ILE A 33 6.38 -5.26 -8.00
C ILE A 33 7.30 -6.27 -7.33
N VAL A 34 8.54 -5.86 -7.08
CA VAL A 34 9.51 -6.71 -6.37
C VAL A 34 9.22 -6.67 -4.86
N GLY A 35 8.86 -5.52 -4.37
CA GLY A 35 8.54 -5.37 -2.94
C GLY A 35 8.39 -3.92 -2.54
N MET A 36 8.25 -3.71 -1.24
CA MET A 36 8.18 -2.37 -0.67
C MET A 36 9.57 -1.87 -0.31
N ALA A 37 9.73 -0.56 -0.26
CA ALA A 37 11.00 0.08 0.03
C ALA A 37 10.89 0.96 1.26
N ALA A 38 11.97 1.05 2.02
CA ALA A 38 12.13 2.06 3.05
C ALA A 38 13.35 2.90 2.69
N LEU A 39 13.22 4.21 2.86
CA LEU A 39 14.34 5.13 2.69
C LEU A 39 15.13 5.21 3.98
N ASN A 40 16.44 5.03 3.89
CA ASN A 40 17.31 5.30 5.01
C ASN A 40 17.67 6.79 4.94
N VAL A 41 17.07 7.57 5.82
CA VAL A 41 17.22 9.03 5.83
C VAL A 41 18.67 9.45 6.05
N LYS A 42 19.42 8.69 6.86
CA LYS A 42 20.81 9.01 7.15
C LYS A 42 21.73 8.81 5.95
N ASP A 43 21.53 7.73 5.23
CA ASP A 43 22.40 7.35 4.13
C ASP A 43 21.85 7.70 2.75
N GLY A 44 20.59 8.08 2.67
CA GLY A 44 19.92 8.32 1.40
C GLY A 44 19.75 7.06 0.57
N LEU A 45 19.91 5.88 1.17
CA LEU A 45 19.81 4.61 0.46
C LEU A 45 18.40 4.05 0.53
N VAL A 46 18.01 3.38 -0.55
CA VAL A 46 16.73 2.69 -0.63
C VAL A 46 16.95 1.22 -0.27
N HIS A 47 16.18 0.75 0.70
CA HIS A 47 16.26 -0.63 1.16
C HIS A 47 14.98 -1.39 0.82
N LEU A 48 15.14 -2.62 0.30
CA LEU A 48 14.01 -3.52 0.10
C LEU A 48 13.56 -4.05 1.46
N LEU A 49 12.28 -3.89 1.78
CA LEU A 49 11.74 -4.34 3.04
C LEU A 49 11.44 -5.83 3.01
N LYS A 50 11.71 -6.49 4.13
CA LYS A 50 11.34 -7.89 4.32
C LYS A 50 9.82 -8.01 4.43
N LYS A 51 9.30 -9.20 4.14
CA LYS A 51 7.87 -9.46 4.13
C LYS A 51 7.17 -9.02 5.42
N GLU A 52 7.77 -9.26 6.56
CA GLU A 52 7.19 -8.88 7.86
C GLU A 52 7.27 -7.38 8.15
N SER A 53 8.00 -6.63 7.34
CA SER A 53 8.18 -5.18 7.53
C SER A 53 7.57 -4.35 6.39
N LEU A 54 6.67 -4.91 5.61
CA LEU A 54 6.08 -4.24 4.44
C LEU A 54 5.42 -2.91 4.79
N THR A 55 4.83 -2.82 5.99
CA THR A 55 4.13 -1.61 6.41
C THR A 55 5.02 -0.38 6.51
N ARG A 56 6.33 -0.57 6.61
CA ARG A 56 7.27 0.56 6.67
C ARG A 56 7.38 1.31 5.34
N GLY A 57 6.98 0.68 4.24
CA GLY A 57 6.94 1.31 2.93
C GLY A 57 5.56 1.79 2.53
N ILE A 58 4.59 1.73 3.44
CA ILE A 58 3.21 2.07 3.16
C ILE A 58 2.70 3.04 4.22
N GLN A 59 2.09 4.13 3.76
CA GLN A 59 1.47 5.09 4.65
C GLN A 59 -0.03 5.11 4.37
N VAL A 60 -0.84 4.91 5.39
CA VAL A 60 -2.29 4.92 5.28
C VAL A 60 -2.85 6.05 6.14
N LYS A 61 -3.73 6.85 5.55
CA LYS A 61 -4.45 7.90 6.26
C LYS A 61 -5.93 7.70 6.05
N ILE A 62 -6.69 7.84 7.12
CA ILE A 62 -8.15 7.74 7.08
C ILE A 62 -8.70 9.07 7.55
N ASP A 63 -9.58 9.70 6.77
CA ASP A 63 -10.15 10.98 7.15
C ASP A 63 -11.44 10.81 7.96
N GLU A 64 -12.06 11.93 8.34
CA GLU A 64 -13.26 11.94 9.18
C GLU A 64 -14.45 11.24 8.54
N ASP A 65 -14.47 11.16 7.22
CA ASP A 65 -15.55 10.52 6.46
C ASP A 65 -15.24 9.06 6.14
N ASN A 66 -14.22 8.48 6.77
CA ASN A 66 -13.76 7.11 6.53
C ASN A 66 -13.25 6.87 5.12
N HIS A 67 -12.72 7.90 4.47
CA HIS A 67 -12.08 7.77 3.18
C HIS A 67 -10.60 7.47 3.38
N ILE A 68 -10.10 6.52 2.62
CA ILE A 68 -8.74 6.01 2.76
C ILE A 68 -7.82 6.62 1.72
N LYS A 69 -6.64 7.05 2.15
CA LYS A 69 -5.56 7.49 1.26
C LYS A 69 -4.34 6.65 1.56
N ILE A 70 -3.75 6.07 0.53
CA ILE A 70 -2.62 5.16 0.68
C ILE A 70 -1.45 5.66 -0.16
N SER A 71 -0.25 5.62 0.41
CA SER A 71 0.99 5.91 -0.31
C SER A 71 1.90 4.71 -0.22
N PHE A 72 2.42 4.26 -1.37
CA PHE A 72 3.33 3.13 -1.46
C PHE A 72 4.70 3.60 -1.91
N HIS A 73 5.73 3.06 -1.28
CA HIS A 73 7.11 3.18 -1.75
C HIS A 73 7.51 1.79 -2.22
N VAL A 74 7.74 1.64 -3.52
CA VAL A 74 7.90 0.33 -4.13
C VAL A 74 9.21 0.20 -4.89
N ILE A 75 9.63 -1.05 -5.05
CA ILE A 75 10.74 -1.43 -5.94
C ILE A 75 10.14 -2.28 -7.04
N VAL A 76 10.42 -1.91 -8.30
CA VAL A 76 9.87 -2.60 -9.46
C VAL A 76 10.94 -3.41 -10.17
N ALA A 77 10.50 -4.40 -10.96
CA ALA A 77 11.41 -5.21 -11.76
C ALA A 77 11.92 -4.42 -12.95
N TYR A 78 13.19 -4.63 -13.29
CA TYR A 78 13.78 -4.00 -14.47
C TYR A 78 13.05 -4.48 -15.74
N GLY A 79 12.82 -3.54 -16.64
CA GLY A 79 12.22 -3.87 -17.93
C GLY A 79 10.71 -3.83 -18.00
N VAL A 80 10.03 -3.64 -16.86
CA VAL A 80 8.56 -3.55 -16.86
C VAL A 80 8.13 -2.13 -17.23
N SER A 81 6.90 -2.03 -17.73
CA SER A 81 6.29 -0.72 -17.95
C SER A 81 5.80 -0.17 -16.62
N ILE A 82 6.34 0.95 -16.18
CA ILE A 82 5.93 1.58 -14.92
C ILE A 82 4.44 1.92 -14.99
N GLN A 83 3.97 2.44 -16.11
CA GLN A 83 2.55 2.78 -16.26
C GLN A 83 1.66 1.54 -16.09
N ALA A 84 1.99 0.43 -16.75
CA ALA A 84 1.19 -0.78 -16.66
C ALA A 84 1.20 -1.36 -15.24
N VAL A 85 2.38 -1.37 -14.61
CA VAL A 85 2.51 -1.87 -13.24
C VAL A 85 1.71 -1.03 -12.26
N THR A 86 1.81 0.30 -12.35
CA THR A 86 1.13 1.18 -11.41
C THR A 86 -0.38 1.18 -11.61
N GLU A 87 -0.87 1.14 -12.85
CA GLU A 87 -2.30 1.04 -13.12
C GLU A 87 -2.87 -0.25 -12.54
N ASN A 88 -2.17 -1.37 -12.71
CA ASN A 88 -2.58 -2.65 -12.17
C ASN A 88 -2.57 -2.63 -10.65
N LEU A 89 -1.52 -2.08 -10.05
CA LEU A 89 -1.41 -1.98 -8.60
C LEU A 89 -2.54 -1.14 -8.02
N ILE A 90 -2.80 0.03 -8.58
CA ILE A 90 -3.86 0.92 -8.10
C ILE A 90 -5.22 0.23 -8.17
N SER A 91 -5.55 -0.39 -9.31
CA SER A 91 -6.83 -1.06 -9.49
C SER A 91 -7.03 -2.19 -8.49
N ASN A 92 -6.01 -3.03 -8.32
CA ASN A 92 -6.11 -4.18 -7.41
C ASN A 92 -6.21 -3.73 -5.95
N VAL A 93 -5.38 -2.78 -5.54
CA VAL A 93 -5.39 -2.30 -4.17
C VAL A 93 -6.70 -1.61 -3.83
N LYS A 94 -7.17 -0.74 -4.72
CA LYS A 94 -8.43 -0.04 -4.51
C LYS A 94 -9.58 -1.03 -4.33
N TYR A 95 -9.73 -1.95 -5.25
CA TYR A 95 -10.81 -2.92 -5.19
C TYR A 95 -10.75 -3.79 -3.92
N ARG A 96 -9.58 -4.35 -3.64
CA ARG A 96 -9.45 -5.29 -2.53
C ARG A 96 -9.52 -4.61 -1.17
N VAL A 97 -8.95 -3.42 -1.03
CA VAL A 97 -9.03 -2.68 0.23
C VAL A 97 -10.46 -2.21 0.49
N GLU A 98 -11.16 -1.72 -0.53
CA GLU A 98 -12.57 -1.32 -0.37
C GLU A 98 -13.44 -2.50 0.02
N GLU A 99 -13.20 -3.67 -0.58
CA GLU A 99 -13.95 -4.87 -0.22
C GLU A 99 -13.64 -5.34 1.20
N PHE A 100 -12.36 -5.29 1.57
CA PHE A 100 -11.91 -5.72 2.90
C PHE A 100 -12.43 -4.82 4.02
N THR A 101 -12.40 -3.51 3.81
CA THR A 101 -12.74 -2.54 4.87
C THR A 101 -14.17 -2.03 4.83
N GLY A 102 -14.80 -2.06 3.66
CA GLY A 102 -16.09 -1.41 3.47
C GLY A 102 -15.99 0.11 3.37
N MET A 103 -14.78 0.65 3.29
CA MET A 103 -14.54 2.09 3.21
C MET A 103 -13.97 2.47 1.85
N PRO A 104 -14.35 3.64 1.29
CA PRO A 104 -13.84 4.04 -0.02
C PRO A 104 -12.36 4.44 0.04
N VAL A 105 -11.63 4.08 -1.01
CA VAL A 105 -10.24 4.49 -1.20
C VAL A 105 -10.24 5.65 -2.18
N ASP A 106 -9.90 6.84 -1.70
CA ASP A 106 -9.93 8.07 -2.50
C ASP A 106 -8.69 8.25 -3.33
N LYS A 107 -7.54 7.87 -2.80
CA LYS A 107 -6.28 8.21 -3.44
C LYS A 107 -5.22 7.15 -3.14
N ILE A 108 -4.49 6.78 -4.17
CA ILE A 108 -3.34 5.90 -4.04
C ILE A 108 -2.17 6.56 -4.75
N ASN A 109 -1.13 6.90 -3.99
CA ASN A 109 0.11 7.46 -4.52
C ASN A 109 1.16 6.38 -4.54
N ILE A 110 1.91 6.29 -5.63
CA ILE A 110 2.95 5.30 -5.77
C ILE A 110 4.27 5.99 -6.06
N TYR A 111 5.26 5.71 -5.22
CA TYR A 111 6.61 6.25 -5.38
C TYR A 111 7.52 5.10 -5.75
N ILE A 112 8.07 5.16 -6.97
CA ILE A 112 9.01 4.15 -7.46
C ILE A 112 10.38 4.53 -6.92
N GLU A 113 10.85 3.80 -5.94
CA GLU A 113 12.09 4.13 -5.24
C GLU A 113 13.31 3.40 -5.80
N GLY A 114 13.08 2.30 -6.51
CA GLY A 114 14.19 1.54 -7.07
C GLY A 114 13.74 0.53 -8.11
N VAL A 115 14.72 -0.01 -8.80
CA VAL A 115 14.52 -1.02 -9.84
C VAL A 115 15.49 -2.16 -9.55
N ARG A 116 15.02 -3.39 -9.71
CA ARG A 116 15.86 -4.57 -9.52
C ARG A 116 15.80 -5.47 -10.74
N VAL A 117 16.97 -5.98 -11.11
CA VAL A 117 17.07 -7.00 -12.15
C VAL A 117 16.74 -8.33 -11.49
N ILE A 118 15.80 -9.05 -12.09
CA ILE A 118 15.37 -10.36 -11.60
C ILE A 118 15.79 -11.39 -12.64
N ASP A 119 16.57 -12.38 -12.21
CA ASP A 119 17.02 -13.47 -13.07
C ASP A 119 16.05 -14.65 -13.01
#